data_90327899dbf6f8a3db3b2697619a802b
#
_entry.id   90327899dbf6f8a3db3b2697619a802b
#
_cell.length_a   1.000
_cell.length_b   1.000
_cell.length_c   1.000
_cell.angle_alpha   90.00
_cell.angle_beta   90.00
_cell.angle_gamma   90.00
#
_symmetry.space_group_name_H-M   'P 1'
#
loop_
_entity.id
_entity.type
_entity.pdbx_description
1 polymer ?
#
loop_
_entity_poly.entity_id
_entity_poly.type
_entity_poly.pdbx_seq_one_letter_code
_entity_poly.pdbx_strand_id
1 'polypeptide(L)'
;NIAADHTELSSGSLASREIVDFLESEGDMFDTLKLQAYFTRATLNRGIFPTDGSLNQISVQTTVPGSTLNYFRIDYRNEFYKPITGDFVFKAASRIGYVDAFGDSEVPPYFENFYAGGPYSIKGYESNSLGPRITPVPCYGYVSAEDYCPPLIDNNFDGEPDSPYYNQFATYGINRPIGGNVLLETSLNLIFKVPFIEDQSQFRTAFFIDLGNAFSTFCYNYQVQCFTPSFEELRG
;
A
#
# COMPACT_ATOMS: atom_id res chain seq x y z
N ASN A 1 -7.18 -7.87 20.58
CA ASN A 1 -5.81 -7.65 21.08
C ASN A 1 -5.63 -6.19 21.44
N ILE A 2 -4.81 -5.93 22.44
CA ILE A 2 -4.37 -4.59 22.84
C ILE A 2 -2.85 -4.58 22.69
N ALA A 3 -2.29 -3.59 22.02
CA ALA A 3 -0.86 -3.42 21.87
C ALA A 3 -0.48 -1.96 22.17
N ALA A 4 0.62 -1.77 22.87
CA ALA A 4 1.24 -0.47 23.04
C ALA A 4 2.46 -0.40 22.12
N ASP A 5 2.52 0.60 21.28
CA ASP A 5 3.61 0.84 20.34
C ASP A 5 4.27 2.17 20.62
N HIS A 6 5.58 2.15 20.64
CA HIS A 6 6.42 3.34 20.60
C HIS A 6 7.09 3.40 19.23
N THR A 7 6.84 4.46 18.48
CA THR A 7 7.40 4.65 17.14
C THR A 7 8.16 5.96 17.11
N GLU A 8 9.43 5.90 16.78
CA GLU A 8 10.28 7.04 16.52
C GLU A 8 10.61 7.06 15.03
N LEU A 9 10.31 8.17 14.36
CA LEU A 9 10.58 8.36 12.95
C LEU A 9 11.71 9.39 12.80
N SER A 10 12.66 9.11 11.92
CA SER A 10 13.68 10.06 11.54
C SER A 10 13.57 10.37 10.06
N SER A 11 13.59 11.65 9.71
CA SER A 11 13.76 12.08 8.32
C SER A 11 15.17 11.76 7.88
N GLY A 12 15.37 10.61 7.24
CA GLY A 12 16.62 10.30 6.58
C GLY A 12 16.86 11.17 5.35
N SER A 13 18.09 11.16 4.86
CA SER A 13 18.55 11.97 3.69
C SER A 13 17.77 11.80 2.37
N LEU A 14 16.83 10.87 2.31
CA LEU A 14 15.96 10.58 1.15
C LEU A 14 14.47 10.64 1.54
N ALA A 15 14.12 11.43 2.53
CA ALA A 15 12.72 11.63 2.91
C ALA A 15 11.96 12.26 1.73
N SER A 16 10.75 11.77 1.48
CA SER A 16 9.84 12.42 0.54
C SER A 16 9.17 13.63 1.20
N ARG A 17 8.63 14.52 0.38
CA ARG A 17 7.94 15.70 0.89
C ARG A 17 6.73 15.32 1.75
N GLU A 18 6.00 14.29 1.38
CA GLU A 18 4.86 13.77 2.13
C GLU A 18 5.26 13.30 3.55
N ILE A 19 6.44 12.69 3.67
CA ILE A 19 6.99 12.27 4.97
C ILE A 19 7.41 13.47 5.80
N VAL A 20 8.06 14.47 5.17
CA VAL A 20 8.46 15.68 5.86
C VAL A 20 7.25 16.45 6.36
N ASP A 21 6.25 16.68 5.51
CA ASP A 21 5.03 17.38 5.88
C ASP A 21 4.26 16.63 7.00
N PHE A 22 4.25 15.29 6.97
CA PHE A 22 3.68 14.48 8.04
C PHE A 22 4.43 14.68 9.37
N LEU A 23 5.77 14.65 9.35
CA LEU A 23 6.59 14.88 10.55
C LEU A 23 6.47 16.31 11.08
N GLU A 24 6.27 17.29 10.21
CA GLU A 24 6.03 18.67 10.62
C GLU A 24 4.66 18.88 11.25
N SER A 25 3.63 18.16 10.79
CA SER A 25 2.26 18.25 11.31
C SER A 25 2.02 17.43 12.57
N GLU A 26 2.48 16.19 12.59
CA GLU A 26 2.15 15.21 13.65
C GLU A 26 3.32 14.96 14.62
N GLY A 27 4.57 15.38 14.25
CA GLY A 27 5.77 15.12 15.03
C GLY A 27 6.53 13.87 14.59
N ASP A 28 7.56 13.50 15.35
CA ASP A 28 8.49 12.41 15.05
C ASP A 28 8.44 11.24 16.05
N MET A 29 7.84 11.45 17.21
CA MET A 29 7.70 10.44 18.26
C MET A 29 6.23 10.15 18.58
N PHE A 30 5.85 8.89 18.48
CA PHE A 30 4.47 8.46 18.66
C PHE A 30 4.37 7.36 19.71
N ASP A 31 3.63 7.65 20.77
CA ASP A 31 3.17 6.67 21.76
C ASP A 31 1.71 6.34 21.47
N THR A 32 1.47 5.16 20.92
CA THR A 32 0.12 4.73 20.53
C THR A 32 -0.32 3.49 21.25
N LEU A 33 -1.52 3.53 21.81
CA LEU A 33 -2.21 2.35 22.30
C LEU A 33 -3.21 1.88 21.26
N LYS A 34 -2.95 0.71 20.65
CA LYS A 34 -3.74 0.14 19.55
C LYS A 34 -4.70 -0.92 20.06
N LEU A 35 -5.95 -0.82 19.67
CA LEU A 35 -6.97 -1.83 19.85
C LEU A 35 -7.25 -2.51 18.50
N GLN A 36 -7.14 -3.86 18.48
CA GLN A 36 -7.37 -4.66 17.27
C GLN A 36 -8.43 -5.72 17.50
N ALA A 37 -9.36 -5.82 16.56
CA ALA A 37 -10.38 -6.86 16.50
C ALA A 37 -10.32 -7.59 15.15
N TYR A 38 -10.47 -8.92 15.21
CA TYR A 38 -10.49 -9.79 14.04
C TYR A 38 -11.74 -10.64 14.04
N PHE A 39 -12.39 -10.73 12.91
CA PHE A 39 -13.47 -11.67 12.69
C PHE A 39 -13.20 -12.49 11.43
N THR A 40 -13.29 -13.80 11.54
CA THR A 40 -13.11 -14.72 10.41
C THR A 40 -14.28 -15.69 10.36
N ARG A 41 -14.89 -15.80 9.18
CA ARG A 41 -15.89 -16.81 8.87
C ARG A 41 -15.44 -17.63 7.67
N ALA A 42 -15.22 -18.91 7.88
CA ALA A 42 -14.81 -19.86 6.85
C ALA A 42 -15.87 -20.94 6.68
N THR A 43 -16.32 -21.15 5.46
CA THR A 43 -17.23 -22.24 5.06
C THR A 43 -16.61 -23.10 3.97
N LEU A 44 -15.28 -23.03 3.83
CA LEU A 44 -14.54 -23.78 2.82
C LEU A 44 -14.67 -25.29 3.05
N ASN A 45 -14.87 -26.04 1.97
CA ASN A 45 -14.99 -27.49 2.01
C ASN A 45 -13.67 -28.23 2.37
N ARG A 46 -12.52 -27.56 2.22
CA ARG A 46 -11.19 -28.07 2.60
C ARG A 46 -10.20 -26.93 2.81
N GLY A 47 -9.17 -27.17 3.64
CA GLY A 47 -8.16 -26.15 3.98
C GLY A 47 -7.13 -25.91 2.87
N ILE A 48 -6.79 -26.99 2.12
CA ILE A 48 -5.85 -26.92 0.99
C ILE A 48 -6.65 -27.13 -0.28
N PHE A 49 -6.45 -26.22 -1.25
CA PHE A 49 -7.15 -26.24 -2.54
C PHE A 49 -8.69 -26.34 -2.44
N PRO A 50 -9.34 -25.38 -1.75
CA PRO A 50 -10.80 -25.37 -1.68
C PRO A 50 -11.42 -25.29 -3.07
N THR A 51 -12.58 -25.94 -3.21
CA THR A 51 -13.36 -25.98 -4.45
C THR A 51 -14.77 -25.43 -4.27
N ASP A 52 -15.22 -25.28 -3.02
CA ASP A 52 -16.54 -24.75 -2.69
C ASP A 52 -16.50 -24.03 -1.35
N GLY A 53 -17.38 -23.04 -1.19
CA GLY A 53 -17.52 -22.26 0.03
C GLY A 53 -16.88 -20.87 -0.03
N SER A 54 -16.77 -20.23 1.12
CA SER A 54 -16.24 -18.88 1.23
C SER A 54 -15.38 -18.68 2.47
N LEU A 55 -14.45 -17.74 2.38
CA LEU A 55 -13.67 -17.20 3.48
C LEU A 55 -13.91 -15.69 3.53
N ASN A 56 -14.33 -15.21 4.68
CA ASN A 56 -14.51 -13.78 4.94
C ASN A 56 -13.68 -13.43 6.16
N GLN A 57 -12.85 -12.42 6.04
CA GLN A 57 -12.02 -11.91 7.13
C GLN A 57 -12.16 -10.38 7.18
N ILE A 58 -12.39 -9.88 8.37
CA ILE A 58 -12.35 -8.45 8.65
C ILE A 58 -11.43 -8.21 9.82
N SER A 59 -10.54 -7.26 9.68
CA SER A 59 -9.74 -6.74 10.78
C SER A 59 -9.99 -5.24 10.93
N VAL A 60 -10.15 -4.82 12.16
CA VAL A 60 -10.31 -3.42 12.53
C VAL A 60 -9.26 -3.09 13.56
N GLN A 61 -8.52 -2.05 13.31
CA GLN A 61 -7.54 -1.48 14.23
C GLN A 61 -7.88 -0.03 14.47
N THR A 62 -7.78 0.43 15.69
CA THR A 62 -7.94 1.83 16.06
C THR A 62 -7.00 2.19 17.20
N THR A 63 -6.53 3.40 17.23
CA THR A 63 -5.84 3.95 18.39
C THR A 63 -6.85 4.38 19.44
N VAL A 64 -6.44 4.36 20.71
CA VAL A 64 -7.28 4.75 21.84
C VAL A 64 -7.05 6.23 22.14
N PRO A 65 -8.09 6.98 22.55
CA PRO A 65 -7.93 8.37 22.97
C PRO A 65 -6.84 8.54 24.03
N GLY A 66 -5.96 9.51 23.85
CA GLY A 66 -4.75 9.71 24.66
C GLY A 66 -3.47 9.18 24.00
N SER A 67 -3.58 8.53 22.84
CA SER A 67 -2.45 8.29 21.94
C SER A 67 -2.00 9.59 21.30
N THR A 68 -0.70 9.71 20.99
CA THR A 68 -0.18 10.89 20.28
C THR A 68 -0.63 10.93 18.83
N LEU A 69 -0.96 9.78 18.24
CA LEU A 69 -1.47 9.68 16.87
C LEU A 69 -2.81 8.93 16.87
N ASN A 70 -3.82 9.52 16.27
CA ASN A 70 -5.18 8.99 16.25
C ASN A 70 -5.58 8.58 14.83
N TYR A 71 -5.75 7.27 14.61
CA TYR A 71 -6.20 6.72 13.33
C TYR A 71 -6.96 5.41 13.54
N PHE A 72 -7.69 5.02 12.50
CA PHE A 72 -8.29 3.69 12.41
C PHE A 72 -7.95 3.06 11.06
N ARG A 73 -7.91 1.73 11.04
CA ARG A 73 -7.63 0.93 9.85
C ARG A 73 -8.59 -0.25 9.77
N ILE A 74 -9.18 -0.43 8.60
CA ILE A 74 -10.08 -1.54 8.29
C ILE A 74 -9.49 -2.30 7.10
N ASP A 75 -9.37 -3.62 7.20
CA ASP A 75 -8.97 -4.52 6.12
C ASP A 75 -10.01 -5.63 6.01
N TYR A 76 -10.68 -5.72 4.89
CA TYR A 76 -11.64 -6.77 4.58
C TYR A 76 -11.12 -7.62 3.44
N ARG A 77 -11.11 -8.95 3.64
CA ARG A 77 -10.77 -9.94 2.64
C ARG A 77 -11.90 -10.93 2.45
N ASN A 78 -12.21 -11.20 1.21
CA ASN A 78 -13.18 -12.21 0.83
C ASN A 78 -12.57 -13.16 -0.19
N GLU A 79 -12.84 -14.45 -0.04
CA GLU A 79 -12.62 -15.46 -1.06
C GLU A 79 -13.88 -16.29 -1.20
N PHE A 80 -14.30 -16.53 -2.42
CA PHE A 80 -15.46 -17.33 -2.77
C PHE A 80 -15.07 -18.38 -3.81
N TYR A 81 -15.47 -19.62 -3.58
CA TYR A 81 -15.22 -20.73 -4.47
C TYR A 81 -16.54 -21.39 -4.85
N LYS A 82 -16.70 -21.69 -6.13
CA LYS A 82 -17.88 -22.36 -6.67
C LYS A 82 -17.47 -23.35 -7.75
N PRO A 83 -17.76 -24.66 -7.60
CA PRO A 83 -17.61 -25.60 -8.69
C PRO A 83 -18.62 -25.26 -9.79
N ILE A 84 -18.16 -25.16 -11.05
CA ILE A 84 -19.01 -24.86 -12.21
C ILE A 84 -19.46 -26.19 -12.83
N THR A 85 -18.51 -26.95 -13.36
CA THR A 85 -18.76 -28.24 -14.02
C THR A 85 -17.48 -29.06 -14.07
N GLY A 86 -17.60 -30.36 -13.83
CA GLY A 86 -16.47 -31.28 -13.88
C GLY A 86 -15.30 -30.84 -13.02
N ASP A 87 -14.19 -30.53 -13.67
CA ASP A 87 -12.94 -30.18 -13.02
C ASP A 87 -12.71 -28.66 -12.92
N PHE A 88 -13.70 -27.85 -13.29
CA PHE A 88 -13.61 -26.39 -13.27
C PHE A 88 -14.17 -25.80 -11.98
N VAL A 89 -13.39 -24.95 -11.32
CA VAL A 89 -13.79 -24.20 -10.14
C VAL A 89 -13.59 -22.72 -10.40
N PHE A 90 -14.64 -21.94 -10.20
CA PHE A 90 -14.56 -20.47 -10.18
C PHE A 90 -14.12 -20.00 -8.79
N LYS A 91 -13.13 -19.12 -8.75
CA LYS A 91 -12.73 -18.40 -7.55
C LYS A 91 -12.87 -16.90 -7.80
N ALA A 92 -13.55 -16.22 -6.91
CA ALA A 92 -13.50 -14.75 -6.81
C ALA A 92 -12.86 -14.40 -5.47
N ALA A 93 -11.91 -13.48 -5.49
CA ALA A 93 -11.28 -12.96 -4.30
C ALA A 93 -11.25 -11.45 -4.35
N SER A 94 -11.47 -10.79 -3.22
CA SER A 94 -11.35 -9.34 -3.11
C SER A 94 -10.71 -8.95 -1.79
N ARG A 95 -10.01 -7.83 -1.80
CA ARG A 95 -9.47 -7.17 -0.62
C ARG A 95 -9.77 -5.69 -0.70
N ILE A 96 -10.34 -5.15 0.37
CA ILE A 96 -10.68 -3.75 0.51
C ILE A 96 -10.06 -3.26 1.80
N GLY A 97 -9.27 -2.20 1.71
CA GLY A 97 -8.61 -1.59 2.85
C GLY A 97 -8.96 -0.11 2.93
N TYR A 98 -9.07 0.40 4.15
CA TYR A 98 -9.22 1.82 4.42
C TYR A 98 -8.52 2.19 5.72
N VAL A 99 -7.72 3.25 5.69
CA VAL A 99 -7.10 3.86 6.86
C VAL A 99 -7.35 5.36 6.82
N ASP A 100 -7.68 5.95 7.97
CA ASP A 100 -7.88 7.38 8.08
C ASP A 100 -7.57 7.88 9.49
N ALA A 101 -7.28 9.17 9.59
CA ALA A 101 -7.05 9.85 10.85
C ALA A 101 -8.39 10.27 11.49
N PHE A 102 -8.39 10.53 12.78
CA PHE A 102 -9.51 11.10 13.50
C PHE A 102 -9.03 11.93 14.70
N GLY A 103 -9.95 12.73 15.26
CA GLY A 103 -9.66 13.56 16.45
C GLY A 103 -8.71 14.69 16.14
N ASP A 104 -7.56 14.71 16.84
CA ASP A 104 -6.58 15.78 16.74
C ASP A 104 -5.55 15.53 15.62
N SER A 105 -5.49 14.32 15.04
CA SER A 105 -4.64 14.02 13.89
C SER A 105 -5.33 14.38 12.58
N GLU A 106 -4.60 15.05 11.68
CA GLU A 106 -5.16 15.58 10.43
C GLU A 106 -4.99 14.60 9.26
N VAL A 107 -3.90 13.81 9.26
CA VAL A 107 -3.56 12.90 8.18
C VAL A 107 -3.30 11.48 8.70
N PRO A 108 -3.72 10.46 7.95
CA PRO A 108 -3.41 9.09 8.32
C PRO A 108 -1.90 8.84 8.23
N PRO A 109 -1.33 8.03 9.14
CA PRO A 109 0.09 7.74 9.13
C PRO A 109 0.48 6.94 7.87
N TYR A 110 1.43 7.46 7.10
CA TYR A 110 1.88 6.85 5.83
C TYR A 110 2.42 5.42 6.02
N PHE A 111 2.95 5.08 7.17
CA PHE A 111 3.45 3.74 7.49
C PHE A 111 2.33 2.70 7.72
N GLU A 112 1.09 3.14 7.84
CA GLU A 112 -0.10 2.27 7.88
C GLU A 112 -0.80 2.18 6.52
N ASN A 113 -0.29 2.84 5.48
CA ASN A 113 -0.82 2.79 4.13
C ASN A 113 -0.86 1.38 3.57
N PHE A 114 -1.75 1.17 2.63
CA PHE A 114 -1.83 -0.04 1.84
C PHE A 114 -0.97 0.05 0.59
N TYR A 115 -0.45 -1.09 0.17
CA TYR A 115 0.30 -1.25 -1.06
C TYR A 115 -0.36 -2.29 -1.94
N ALA A 116 -0.26 -2.12 -3.26
CA ALA A 116 -0.76 -3.05 -4.25
C ALA A 116 0.33 -3.45 -5.26
N GLY A 117 0.12 -4.58 -5.95
CA GLY A 117 1.05 -5.17 -6.89
C GLY A 117 1.82 -6.35 -6.29
N GLY A 118 2.18 -7.28 -7.16
CA GLY A 118 2.94 -8.48 -6.82
C GLY A 118 2.14 -9.79 -6.92
N PRO A 119 2.80 -10.93 -6.71
CA PRO A 119 2.23 -12.26 -6.96
C PRO A 119 1.04 -12.61 -6.06
N TYR A 120 0.90 -11.96 -4.91
CA TYR A 120 -0.20 -12.16 -3.95
C TYR A 120 -1.25 -11.04 -3.97
N SER A 121 -1.07 -10.06 -4.86
CA SER A 121 -1.94 -8.92 -5.05
C SER A 121 -2.36 -8.87 -6.53
N ILE A 122 -1.83 -7.96 -7.32
CA ILE A 122 -2.10 -7.83 -8.74
C ILE A 122 -0.89 -8.37 -9.51
N LYS A 123 -1.06 -9.54 -10.11
CA LYS A 123 0.02 -10.24 -10.83
C LYS A 123 0.42 -9.47 -12.10
N GLY A 124 1.70 -9.59 -12.47
CA GLY A 124 2.27 -8.84 -13.59
C GLY A 124 2.92 -7.50 -13.20
N TYR A 125 2.70 -7.05 -11.97
CA TYR A 125 3.36 -5.88 -11.39
C TYR A 125 4.38 -6.31 -10.33
N GLU A 126 5.40 -5.49 -10.11
CA GLU A 126 6.31 -5.68 -8.98
C GLU A 126 5.58 -5.54 -7.64
N SER A 127 6.10 -6.19 -6.61
CA SER A 127 5.52 -6.10 -5.27
C SER A 127 5.54 -4.66 -4.77
N ASN A 128 4.37 -4.21 -4.27
CA ASN A 128 4.19 -2.86 -3.73
C ASN A 128 4.52 -1.74 -4.73
N SER A 129 4.33 -1.96 -6.01
CA SER A 129 4.70 -1.00 -7.06
C SER A 129 3.56 -0.11 -7.53
N LEU A 130 2.32 -0.41 -7.15
CA LEU A 130 1.13 0.34 -7.52
C LEU A 130 0.74 1.34 -6.43
N GLY A 131 0.04 2.40 -6.84
CA GLY A 131 -0.48 3.43 -5.95
C GLY A 131 0.29 4.74 -5.99
N PRO A 132 -0.06 5.66 -5.08
CA PRO A 132 0.56 6.97 -4.97
C PRO A 132 2.07 6.93 -4.82
N ARG A 133 2.75 7.87 -5.43
CA ARG A 133 4.20 7.98 -5.49
C ARG A 133 4.70 9.11 -4.62
N ILE A 134 5.91 8.95 -4.10
CA ILE A 134 6.59 10.01 -3.36
C ILE A 134 6.95 11.19 -4.26
N THR A 135 6.91 12.37 -3.69
CA THR A 135 7.44 13.60 -4.29
C THR A 135 8.82 13.88 -3.68
N PRO A 136 9.89 13.93 -4.47
CA PRO A 136 11.21 14.27 -3.96
C PRO A 136 11.21 15.66 -3.33
N VAL A 137 11.87 15.81 -2.19
CA VAL A 137 12.14 17.13 -1.63
C VAL A 137 13.21 17.78 -2.51
N PRO A 138 12.95 18.90 -3.18
CA PRO A 138 14.00 19.62 -3.87
C PRO A 138 15.00 20.13 -2.85
N CYS A 139 16.28 19.94 -3.10
CA CYS A 139 17.36 20.43 -2.23
C CYS A 139 17.47 21.97 -2.13
N TYR A 140 16.44 22.70 -2.52
CA TYR A 140 16.32 24.14 -2.44
C TYR A 140 15.65 24.55 -1.13
N GLY A 141 16.45 25.01 -0.18
CA GLY A 141 16.00 25.99 0.84
C GLY A 141 15.52 25.46 2.19
N TYR A 142 15.60 24.16 2.51
CA TYR A 142 15.09 23.63 3.78
C TYR A 142 16.06 22.75 4.58
N VAL A 143 17.34 22.82 4.34
CA VAL A 143 18.29 22.11 5.20
C VAL A 143 19.40 23.05 5.58
N SER A 144 19.63 23.16 6.88
CA SER A 144 20.92 23.62 7.38
C SER A 144 22.00 22.83 6.62
N ALA A 145 22.97 23.53 6.07
CA ALA A 145 23.91 23.09 5.04
C ALA A 145 24.78 21.85 5.39
N GLU A 146 24.45 21.07 6.40
CA GLU A 146 25.27 19.97 6.92
C GLU A 146 24.68 18.57 6.65
N ASP A 147 23.40 18.43 6.31
CA ASP A 147 22.78 17.11 6.11
C ASP A 147 22.28 16.89 4.68
N TYR A 148 23.13 16.31 3.87
CA TYR A 148 22.82 15.40 2.74
C TYR A 148 22.11 15.93 1.48
N CYS A 149 22.23 17.19 1.10
CA CYS A 149 22.21 17.49 -0.32
C CYS A 149 23.64 17.53 -0.83
N PRO A 150 24.00 16.79 -1.88
CA PRO A 150 25.31 17.00 -2.51
C PRO A 150 25.43 18.49 -2.86
N PRO A 151 26.60 19.13 -2.65
CA PRO A 151 26.77 20.54 -2.93
C PRO A 151 26.32 20.79 -4.37
N LEU A 152 25.43 21.78 -4.53
CA LEU A 152 25.02 22.26 -5.83
C LEU A 152 26.28 22.76 -6.53
N ILE A 153 26.79 21.98 -7.48
CA ILE A 153 27.96 22.36 -8.24
C ILE A 153 27.46 23.23 -9.39
N ASP A 154 27.58 24.51 -9.22
CA ASP A 154 27.47 25.52 -10.26
C ASP A 154 28.88 25.80 -10.79
N ASN A 155 29.28 25.08 -11.86
CA ASN A 155 30.61 25.20 -12.45
C ASN A 155 30.74 26.42 -13.34
N ASN A 156 29.62 27.00 -13.77
CA ASN A 156 29.59 28.11 -14.72
C ASN A 156 29.23 29.46 -14.06
N PHE A 157 28.90 29.44 -12.76
CA PHE A 157 28.57 30.64 -11.95
C PHE A 157 27.36 31.44 -12.48
N ASP A 158 26.39 30.77 -13.15
CA ASP A 158 25.18 31.42 -13.64
C ASP A 158 24.04 31.45 -12.60
N GLY A 159 24.24 30.84 -11.45
CA GLY A 159 23.27 30.75 -10.36
C GLY A 159 22.31 29.58 -10.50
N GLU A 160 22.47 28.77 -11.53
CA GLU A 160 21.73 27.51 -11.69
C GLU A 160 22.63 26.29 -11.46
N PRO A 161 22.17 25.26 -10.79
CA PRO A 161 23.00 24.09 -10.53
C PRO A 161 23.21 23.26 -11.79
N ASP A 162 24.49 23.13 -12.21
CA ASP A 162 24.92 22.29 -13.33
C ASP A 162 24.91 20.79 -13.02
N SER A 163 24.45 20.40 -11.84
CA SER A 163 24.60 19.04 -11.39
C SER A 163 23.69 18.07 -12.14
N PRO A 164 24.23 17.11 -12.91
CA PRO A 164 23.44 16.02 -13.49
C PRO A 164 22.79 15.13 -12.42
N TYR A 165 23.23 15.24 -11.15
CA TYR A 165 22.62 14.56 -10.02
C TYR A 165 21.20 15.07 -9.71
N TYR A 166 20.87 16.32 -9.99
CA TYR A 166 19.53 16.87 -9.78
C TYR A 166 18.46 16.07 -10.54
N ASN A 167 18.73 15.73 -11.79
CA ASN A 167 17.80 14.96 -12.61
C ASN A 167 17.76 13.47 -12.23
N GLN A 168 18.86 12.88 -11.74
CA GLN A 168 18.87 11.48 -11.32
C GLN A 168 18.13 11.27 -10.00
N PHE A 169 18.31 12.13 -9.00
CA PHE A 169 17.60 12.03 -7.72
C PHE A 169 16.11 12.35 -7.87
N ALA A 170 15.74 13.33 -8.67
CA ALA A 170 14.35 13.61 -9.00
C ALA A 170 13.69 12.42 -9.71
N THR A 171 14.41 11.75 -10.62
CA THR A 171 13.88 10.60 -11.36
C THR A 171 13.80 9.34 -10.47
N TYR A 172 14.78 9.09 -9.61
CA TYR A 172 14.76 7.95 -8.68
C TYR A 172 13.71 8.12 -7.57
N GLY A 173 13.45 9.35 -7.11
CA GLY A 173 12.47 9.63 -6.07
C GLY A 173 11.04 9.40 -6.54
N ILE A 174 10.69 9.84 -7.74
CA ILE A 174 9.31 9.82 -8.28
C ILE A 174 8.74 8.39 -8.44
N ASN A 175 9.60 7.38 -8.54
CA ASN A 175 9.18 6.00 -8.78
C ASN A 175 8.96 5.15 -7.53
N ARG A 176 9.16 5.67 -6.32
CA ARG A 176 8.89 4.89 -5.09
C ARG A 176 7.44 5.08 -4.65
N PRO A 177 6.67 3.98 -4.52
CA PRO A 177 5.33 4.08 -3.97
C PRO A 177 5.39 4.42 -2.47
N ILE A 178 4.49 5.31 -2.04
CA ILE A 178 4.24 5.62 -0.63
C ILE A 178 3.04 4.83 -0.09
N GLY A 179 2.35 4.10 -0.99
CA GLY A 179 1.09 3.47 -0.68
C GLY A 179 -0.06 4.46 -0.67
N GLY A 180 -1.25 3.95 -0.37
CA GLY A 180 -2.46 4.74 -0.28
C GLY A 180 -3.30 4.37 0.93
N ASN A 181 -4.15 5.28 1.36
CA ASN A 181 -5.05 5.04 2.49
C ASN A 181 -6.30 4.21 2.11
N VAL A 182 -6.50 3.96 0.82
CA VAL A 182 -7.56 3.08 0.28
C VAL A 182 -6.93 1.99 -0.56
N LEU A 183 -7.35 0.74 -0.35
CA LEU A 183 -6.97 -0.40 -1.17
C LEU A 183 -8.21 -1.02 -1.79
N LEU A 184 -8.16 -1.30 -3.08
CA LEU A 184 -9.15 -2.10 -3.78
C LEU A 184 -8.43 -3.13 -4.66
N GLU A 185 -8.62 -4.41 -4.36
CA GLU A 185 -8.08 -5.52 -5.14
C GLU A 185 -9.20 -6.53 -5.41
N THR A 186 -9.25 -7.03 -6.63
CA THR A 186 -10.17 -8.09 -7.03
C THR A 186 -9.45 -9.05 -7.97
N SER A 187 -9.62 -10.35 -7.74
CA SER A 187 -9.06 -11.42 -8.55
C SER A 187 -10.15 -12.42 -8.92
N LEU A 188 -10.34 -12.65 -10.20
CA LEU A 188 -11.22 -13.69 -10.73
C LEU A 188 -10.35 -14.80 -11.30
N ASN A 189 -10.61 -16.04 -10.90
CA ASN A 189 -9.82 -17.18 -11.32
C ASN A 189 -10.73 -18.30 -11.80
N LEU A 190 -10.39 -18.88 -12.94
CA LEU A 190 -10.94 -20.14 -13.42
C LEU A 190 -9.90 -21.23 -13.21
N ILE A 191 -10.11 -22.04 -12.20
CA ILE A 191 -9.22 -23.12 -11.78
C ILE A 191 -9.64 -24.38 -12.50
N PHE A 192 -8.68 -25.15 -13.01
CA PHE A 192 -8.94 -26.39 -13.74
C PHE A 192 -7.82 -27.41 -13.54
N LYS A 193 -8.15 -28.65 -13.81
CA LYS A 193 -7.16 -29.73 -13.85
C LYS A 193 -6.48 -29.77 -15.23
N VAL A 194 -5.17 -29.98 -15.22
CA VAL A 194 -4.42 -30.16 -16.46
C VAL A 194 -4.66 -31.55 -17.00
N PRO A 195 -5.11 -31.71 -18.27
CA PRO A 195 -5.21 -33.02 -18.89
C PRO A 195 -3.87 -33.77 -18.89
N PHE A 196 -3.89 -35.08 -18.80
CA PHE A 196 -2.71 -35.97 -18.85
C PHE A 196 -1.80 -35.99 -17.61
N ILE A 197 -2.15 -35.28 -16.55
CA ILE A 197 -1.44 -35.32 -15.26
C ILE A 197 -2.37 -35.95 -14.23
N GLU A 198 -2.06 -37.20 -13.81
CA GLU A 198 -2.91 -37.97 -12.90
C GLU A 198 -2.87 -37.44 -11.47
N ASP A 199 -1.66 -37.09 -10.98
CA ASP A 199 -1.50 -36.51 -9.63
C ASP A 199 -1.31 -35.00 -9.66
N GLN A 200 -2.34 -34.28 -9.29
CA GLN A 200 -2.37 -32.83 -9.18
C GLN A 200 -2.56 -32.34 -7.74
N SER A 201 -2.16 -33.16 -6.78
CA SER A 201 -2.32 -32.84 -5.35
C SER A 201 -1.42 -31.71 -4.88
N GLN A 202 -0.32 -31.44 -5.60
CA GLN A 202 0.70 -30.47 -5.21
C GLN A 202 0.64 -29.16 -5.98
N PHE A 203 -0.15 -29.05 -7.04
CA PHE A 203 -0.23 -27.83 -7.84
C PHE A 203 -1.65 -27.54 -8.32
N ARG A 204 -1.87 -26.30 -8.70
CA ARG A 204 -3.15 -25.79 -9.16
C ARG A 204 -2.95 -24.90 -10.37
N THR A 205 -3.69 -25.16 -11.42
CA THR A 205 -3.65 -24.36 -12.65
C THR A 205 -4.89 -23.49 -12.73
N ALA A 206 -4.71 -22.25 -13.11
CA ALA A 206 -5.82 -21.32 -13.28
C ALA A 206 -5.53 -20.29 -14.37
N PHE A 207 -6.56 -19.87 -15.07
CA PHE A 207 -6.60 -18.58 -15.72
C PHE A 207 -7.07 -17.56 -14.71
N PHE A 208 -6.48 -16.37 -14.69
CA PHE A 208 -6.84 -15.32 -13.76
C PHE A 208 -6.95 -13.96 -14.44
N ILE A 209 -7.76 -13.09 -13.85
CA ILE A 209 -7.85 -11.66 -14.14
C ILE A 209 -7.79 -10.96 -12.80
N ASP A 210 -6.79 -10.11 -12.62
CA ASP A 210 -6.62 -9.29 -11.43
C ASP A 210 -6.86 -7.83 -11.79
N LEU A 211 -7.57 -7.11 -10.91
CA LEU A 211 -7.84 -5.68 -11.04
C LEU A 211 -7.65 -5.05 -9.67
N GLY A 212 -7.02 -3.90 -9.63
CA GLY A 212 -6.92 -3.14 -8.39
C GLY A 212 -5.87 -2.05 -8.41
N ASN A 213 -5.84 -1.31 -7.33
CA ASN A 213 -4.82 -0.29 -7.05
C ASN A 213 -4.88 0.11 -5.57
N ALA A 214 -3.84 0.78 -5.09
CA ALA A 214 -3.89 1.59 -3.90
C ALA A 214 -4.20 3.05 -4.29
N PHE A 215 -5.05 3.70 -3.51
CA PHE A 215 -5.51 5.06 -3.78
C PHE A 215 -5.31 5.95 -2.57
N SER A 216 -5.28 7.26 -2.77
CA SER A 216 -5.29 8.24 -1.69
C SER A 216 -6.55 9.10 -1.77
N THR A 217 -7.27 9.23 -0.67
CA THR A 217 -8.35 10.21 -0.53
C THR A 217 -7.80 11.60 -0.22
N PHE A 218 -6.53 11.67 0.14
CA PHE A 218 -5.81 12.87 0.50
C PHE A 218 -4.61 13.05 -0.44
N CYS A 219 -4.70 14.02 -1.34
CA CYS A 219 -3.62 14.35 -2.28
C CYS A 219 -3.09 15.73 -1.97
N TYR A 220 -1.79 15.81 -1.75
CA TYR A 220 -1.13 17.11 -1.66
C TYR A 220 -1.11 17.79 -3.02
N ASN A 221 -1.25 19.12 -3.05
CA ASN A 221 -1.29 19.91 -4.29
C ASN A 221 0.02 19.86 -5.10
N TYR A 222 1.12 19.48 -4.47
CA TYR A 222 2.43 19.30 -5.10
C TYR A 222 2.68 17.86 -5.56
N GLN A 223 1.84 16.91 -5.16
CA GLN A 223 2.02 15.49 -5.46
C GLN A 223 1.69 15.20 -6.92
N VAL A 224 2.71 14.83 -7.70
CA VAL A 224 2.59 14.63 -9.14
C VAL A 224 1.80 13.37 -9.50
N GLN A 225 1.92 12.33 -8.67
CA GLN A 225 1.25 11.04 -8.88
C GLN A 225 0.47 10.64 -7.64
N CYS A 226 -0.70 11.24 -7.48
CA CYS A 226 -1.69 10.84 -6.50
C CYS A 226 -2.88 10.23 -7.25
N PHE A 227 -3.18 8.96 -6.95
CA PHE A 227 -4.31 8.23 -7.52
C PHE A 227 -5.49 8.36 -6.57
N THR A 228 -6.53 9.07 -7.00
CA THR A 228 -7.79 9.14 -6.25
C THR A 228 -8.66 7.92 -6.58
N PRO A 229 -9.56 7.49 -5.67
CA PRO A 229 -10.42 6.35 -5.92
C PRO A 229 -11.30 6.57 -7.16
N SER A 230 -10.95 5.93 -8.28
CA SER A 230 -11.73 5.94 -9.52
C SER A 230 -11.54 4.64 -10.29
N PHE A 231 -12.52 4.28 -11.12
CA PHE A 231 -12.42 3.08 -11.96
C PHE A 231 -11.38 3.22 -13.07
N GLU A 232 -11.06 4.44 -13.49
CA GLU A 232 -10.06 4.71 -14.53
C GLU A 232 -8.63 4.43 -14.06
N GLU A 233 -8.41 4.47 -12.74
CA GLU A 233 -7.10 4.23 -12.10
C GLU A 233 -6.88 2.78 -11.68
N LEU A 234 -7.83 1.87 -11.94
CA LEU A 234 -7.64 0.45 -11.72
C LEU A 234 -6.62 -0.12 -12.72
N ARG A 235 -5.75 -0.98 -12.23
CA ARG A 235 -4.71 -1.66 -13.00
C ARG A 235 -4.97 -3.16 -13.00
N GLY A 236 -4.70 -3.81 -14.14
CA GLY A 236 -4.88 -5.24 -14.30
C GLY A 236 -4.18 -5.80 -15.51
#